data_15dac7cfc6922534d7f9fc4cbcada1e3
#
_entry.id   15dac7cfc6922534d7f9fc4cbcada1e3
#
_cell.length_a   1.000
_cell.length_b   1.000
_cell.length_c   1.000
_cell.angle_alpha   90.00
_cell.angle_beta   90.00
_cell.angle_gamma   90.00
#
_symmetry.space_group_name_H-M   'P 1'
#
loop_
_entity.id
_entity.type
_entity.pdbx_description
1 polymer ?
#
loop_
_entity_poly.entity_id
_entity_poly.type
_entity_poly.pdbx_seq_one_letter_code
_entity_poly.pdbx_strand_id
1 'polypeptide(L)'
;MKECCENKASELAALRASQGRVLWIVLAINAIMFVVEFAGGIFAGSTALMADSLDMLGDAAVYAFSLFVLNRSAAWRTGAVRLKAAVMATFGLGVVGQAIANAFLGSLPIAKTMGGIGFLALFANVACLLLLLRHRNDDLNMRSTWLCSVNDIIANAGVIIAAGLVALTQSKWPDLLIGTIIAVVFLSSAVTVLRESLRSPVPVFH
;
A
#
# COMPACT_ATOMS: atom_id res chain seq x y z
N MET A 1 -10.65 0.68 7.20
CA MET A 1 -9.19 0.78 6.98
C MET A 1 -8.40 1.12 8.25
N LYS A 2 -8.90 1.99 9.14
CA LYS A 2 -8.23 2.42 10.38
C LYS A 2 -7.93 1.25 11.34
N GLU A 3 -8.92 0.45 11.67
CA GLU A 3 -8.78 -0.76 12.49
C GLU A 3 -7.87 -1.82 11.85
N CYS A 4 -7.81 -1.84 10.51
CA CYS A 4 -6.98 -2.79 9.77
C CYS A 4 -5.49 -2.53 10.02
N CYS A 5 -5.00 -1.30 9.92
CA CYS A 5 -3.58 -0.99 10.10
C CYS A 5 -3.12 -1.11 11.56
N GLU A 6 -3.96 -0.71 12.54
CA GLU A 6 -3.63 -0.84 13.97
C GLU A 6 -3.59 -2.31 14.40
N ASN A 7 -4.60 -3.10 14.02
CA ASN A 7 -4.65 -4.51 14.31
C ASN A 7 -3.52 -5.27 13.59
N LYS A 8 -3.23 -4.92 12.31
CA LYS A 8 -2.10 -5.50 11.56
C LYS A 8 -0.76 -5.26 12.28
N ALA A 9 -0.54 -4.07 12.83
CA ALA A 9 0.69 -3.76 13.56
C ALA A 9 0.85 -4.62 14.84
N SER A 10 -0.22 -4.87 15.61
CA SER A 10 -0.17 -5.72 16.81
C SER A 10 0.06 -7.19 16.47
N GLU A 11 -0.56 -7.70 15.41
CA GLU A 11 -0.34 -9.07 14.90
C GLU A 11 1.11 -9.27 14.43
N LEU A 12 1.66 -8.29 13.72
CA LEU A 12 3.04 -8.31 13.25
C LEU A 12 4.06 -8.23 14.40
N ALA A 13 3.70 -7.61 15.52
CA ALA A 13 4.55 -7.62 16.73
C ALA A 13 4.71 -9.02 17.33
N ALA A 14 3.63 -9.80 17.38
CA ALA A 14 3.65 -11.18 17.84
C ALA A 14 4.45 -12.07 16.87
N LEU A 15 4.27 -11.91 15.56
CA LEU A 15 5.05 -12.62 14.55
C LEU A 15 6.54 -12.28 14.60
N ARG A 16 6.91 -11.06 14.95
CA ARG A 16 8.33 -10.67 15.10
C ARG A 16 9.06 -11.48 16.15
N ALA A 17 8.42 -11.74 17.28
CA ALA A 17 9.04 -12.51 18.38
C ALA A 17 9.33 -13.95 17.96
N SER A 18 8.51 -14.54 17.10
CA SER A 18 8.61 -15.93 16.66
C SER A 18 9.27 -16.12 15.30
N GLN A 19 9.11 -15.17 14.36
CA GLN A 19 9.45 -15.39 12.95
C GLN A 19 9.89 -14.11 12.21
N GLY A 20 10.85 -13.39 12.72
CA GLY A 20 11.37 -12.16 12.12
C GLY A 20 11.80 -12.28 10.63
N ARG A 21 12.21 -13.48 10.20
CA ARG A 21 12.59 -13.73 8.79
C ARG A 21 11.42 -13.53 7.82
N VAL A 22 10.20 -13.92 8.19
CA VAL A 22 9.02 -13.76 7.33
C VAL A 22 8.70 -12.28 7.13
N LEU A 23 8.76 -11.49 8.21
CA LEU A 23 8.53 -10.04 8.13
C LEU A 23 9.57 -9.34 7.25
N TRP A 24 10.84 -9.78 7.30
CA TRP A 24 11.87 -9.27 6.40
C TRP A 24 11.60 -9.61 4.92
N ILE A 25 11.14 -10.83 4.64
CA ILE A 25 10.80 -11.26 3.26
C ILE A 25 9.63 -10.43 2.74
N VAL A 26 8.56 -10.29 3.54
CA VAL A 26 7.37 -9.54 3.15
C VAL A 26 7.68 -8.05 2.99
N LEU A 27 8.50 -7.47 3.88
CA LEU A 27 9.03 -6.11 3.73
C LEU A 27 9.77 -5.93 2.39
N ALA A 28 10.69 -6.86 2.08
CA ALA A 28 11.48 -6.78 0.85
C ALA A 28 10.59 -6.90 -0.40
N ILE A 29 9.61 -7.81 -0.40
CA ILE A 29 8.66 -7.96 -1.50
C ILE A 29 7.89 -6.65 -1.72
N ASN A 30 7.29 -6.09 -0.66
CA ASN A 30 6.51 -4.85 -0.78
C ASN A 30 7.37 -3.66 -1.19
N ALA A 31 8.58 -3.52 -0.65
CA ALA A 31 9.49 -2.43 -1.01
C ALA A 31 9.95 -2.53 -2.48
N ILE A 32 10.27 -3.73 -2.97
CA ILE A 32 10.63 -3.96 -4.37
C ILE A 32 9.43 -3.70 -5.27
N MET A 33 8.26 -4.22 -4.92
CA MET A 33 7.04 -4.03 -5.71
C MET A 33 6.62 -2.57 -5.77
N PHE A 34 6.74 -1.81 -4.67
CA PHE A 34 6.53 -0.37 -4.70
C PHE A 34 7.39 0.29 -5.78
N VAL A 35 8.68 -0.03 -5.84
CA VAL A 35 9.59 0.56 -6.86
C VAL A 35 9.19 0.12 -8.28
N VAL A 36 8.85 -1.15 -8.47
CA VAL A 36 8.46 -1.70 -9.78
C VAL A 36 7.16 -1.07 -10.28
N GLU A 37 6.14 -0.98 -9.43
CA GLU A 37 4.85 -0.40 -9.78
C GLU A 37 4.94 1.11 -10.00
N PHE A 38 5.63 1.83 -9.09
CA PHE A 38 5.77 3.28 -9.20
C PHE A 38 6.55 3.68 -10.47
N ALA A 39 7.71 3.05 -10.70
CA ALA A 39 8.49 3.28 -11.91
C ALA A 39 7.75 2.82 -13.17
N GLY A 40 7.09 1.66 -13.11
CA GLY A 40 6.27 1.15 -14.21
C GLY A 40 5.06 2.05 -14.51
N GLY A 41 4.44 2.63 -13.48
CA GLY A 41 3.37 3.61 -13.61
C GLY A 41 3.81 4.88 -14.32
N ILE A 42 4.97 5.42 -13.94
CA ILE A 42 5.59 6.56 -14.64
C ILE A 42 5.86 6.19 -16.09
N PHE A 43 6.51 5.05 -16.35
CA PHE A 43 6.85 4.59 -17.70
C PHE A 43 5.62 4.35 -18.57
N ALA A 44 4.58 3.73 -18.00
CA ALA A 44 3.33 3.44 -18.72
C ALA A 44 2.42 4.67 -18.86
N GLY A 45 2.68 5.77 -18.15
CA GLY A 45 1.76 6.89 -18.04
C GLY A 45 0.48 6.55 -17.29
N SER A 46 0.51 5.54 -16.38
CA SER A 46 -0.65 5.01 -15.68
C SER A 46 -0.78 5.59 -14.27
N THR A 47 -1.87 6.30 -14.06
CA THR A 47 -2.25 6.81 -12.74
C THR A 47 -2.70 5.69 -11.80
N ALA A 48 -3.41 4.69 -12.32
CA ALA A 48 -3.89 3.56 -11.51
C ALA A 48 -2.72 2.76 -10.95
N LEU A 49 -1.70 2.45 -11.77
CA LEU A 49 -0.53 1.71 -11.32
C LEU A 49 0.31 2.49 -10.30
N MET A 50 0.46 3.81 -10.50
CA MET A 50 1.12 4.67 -9.52
C MET A 50 0.34 4.74 -8.20
N ALA A 51 -0.98 4.81 -8.27
CA ALA A 51 -1.82 4.84 -7.06
C ALA A 51 -1.76 3.50 -6.30
N ASP A 52 -1.78 2.36 -7.02
CA ASP A 52 -1.66 1.02 -6.46
C ASP A 52 -0.33 0.81 -5.72
N SER A 53 0.78 1.34 -6.28
CA SER A 53 2.08 1.28 -5.62
C SER A 53 2.10 1.89 -4.20
N LEU A 54 1.18 2.81 -3.89
CA LEU A 54 1.08 3.41 -2.56
C LEU A 54 0.66 2.38 -1.49
N ASP A 55 -0.11 1.36 -1.86
CA ASP A 55 -0.47 0.27 -0.95
C ASP A 55 0.77 -0.55 -0.59
N MET A 56 1.63 -0.86 -1.56
CA MET A 56 2.93 -1.50 -1.33
C MET A 56 3.83 -0.67 -0.42
N LEU A 57 3.87 0.66 -0.62
CA LEU A 57 4.60 1.57 0.26
C LEU A 57 4.03 1.56 1.68
N GLY A 58 2.70 1.60 1.81
CA GLY A 58 2.00 1.55 3.08
C GLY A 58 2.33 0.28 3.87
N ASP A 59 2.27 -0.85 3.21
CA ASP A 59 2.59 -2.16 3.76
C ASP A 59 4.07 -2.27 4.15
N ALA A 60 4.99 -1.91 3.26
CA ALA A 60 6.41 -1.87 3.56
C ALA A 60 6.69 -1.01 4.81
N ALA A 61 6.03 0.15 4.94
CA ALA A 61 6.17 1.00 6.10
C ALA A 61 5.64 0.35 7.39
N VAL A 62 4.54 -0.42 7.34
CA VAL A 62 4.01 -1.16 8.50
C VAL A 62 4.97 -2.27 8.91
N TYR A 63 5.51 -3.05 7.97
CA TYR A 63 6.48 -4.09 8.28
C TYR A 63 7.80 -3.52 8.81
N ALA A 64 8.30 -2.43 8.23
CA ALA A 64 9.47 -1.72 8.73
C ALA A 64 9.24 -1.19 10.16
N PHE A 65 8.07 -0.59 10.43
CA PHE A 65 7.70 -0.14 11.78
C PHE A 65 7.72 -1.30 12.77
N SER A 66 7.13 -2.44 12.43
CA SER A 66 7.11 -3.63 13.28
C SER A 66 8.53 -4.13 13.58
N LEU A 67 9.40 -4.17 12.57
CA LEU A 67 10.77 -4.69 12.74
C LEU A 67 11.69 -3.75 13.53
N PHE A 68 11.61 -2.45 13.31
CA PHE A 68 12.62 -1.50 13.81
C PHE A 68 12.16 -0.62 14.97
N VAL A 69 10.86 -0.33 15.08
CA VAL A 69 10.37 0.75 15.93
C VAL A 69 9.59 0.27 17.14
N LEU A 70 8.93 -0.87 17.08
CA LEU A 70 7.99 -1.33 18.11
C LEU A 70 8.62 -1.45 19.50
N ASN A 71 9.89 -1.84 19.58
CA ASN A 71 10.64 -1.99 20.83
C ASN A 71 11.46 -0.75 21.24
N ARG A 72 11.23 0.39 20.56
CA ARG A 72 11.88 1.66 20.89
C ARG A 72 11.05 2.49 21.86
N SER A 73 11.63 3.58 22.36
CA SER A 73 10.92 4.52 23.25
C SER A 73 9.67 5.12 22.58
N ALA A 74 8.73 5.63 23.40
CA ALA A 74 7.51 6.27 22.89
C ALA A 74 7.80 7.42 21.92
N ALA A 75 8.83 8.22 22.18
CA ALA A 75 9.24 9.31 21.29
C ALA A 75 9.67 8.80 19.90
N TRP A 76 10.42 7.70 19.84
CA TRP A 76 10.81 7.05 18.59
C TRP A 76 9.61 6.51 17.83
N ARG A 77 8.67 5.87 18.54
CA ARG A 77 7.43 5.35 17.92
C ARG A 77 6.58 6.47 17.31
N THR A 78 6.38 7.56 18.06
CA THR A 78 5.64 8.72 17.57
C THR A 78 6.33 9.39 16.38
N GLY A 79 7.64 9.56 16.43
CA GLY A 79 8.43 10.10 15.32
C GLY A 79 8.32 9.26 14.05
N ALA A 80 8.42 7.94 14.17
CA ALA A 80 8.31 7.02 13.03
C ALA A 80 6.91 7.02 12.40
N VAL A 81 5.84 7.08 13.22
CA VAL A 81 4.45 7.19 12.71
C VAL A 81 4.24 8.50 11.95
N ARG A 82 4.77 9.62 12.46
CA ARG A 82 4.70 10.91 11.78
C ARG A 82 5.47 10.92 10.47
N LEU A 83 6.69 10.37 10.48
CA LEU A 83 7.51 10.24 9.27
C LEU A 83 6.80 9.38 8.23
N LYS A 84 6.29 8.20 8.62
CA LYS A 84 5.49 7.33 7.74
C LYS A 84 4.33 8.10 7.12
N ALA A 85 3.50 8.75 7.95
CA ALA A 85 2.33 9.48 7.46
C ALA A 85 2.71 10.65 6.54
N ALA A 86 3.80 11.37 6.83
CA ALA A 86 4.30 12.44 5.97
C ALA A 86 4.78 11.92 4.61
N VAL A 87 5.55 10.82 4.60
CA VAL A 87 6.00 10.16 3.36
C VAL A 87 4.80 9.72 2.53
N MET A 88 3.85 9.02 3.14
CA MET A 88 2.64 8.55 2.46
C MET A 88 1.81 9.71 1.89
N ALA A 89 1.63 10.80 2.67
CA ALA A 89 0.92 11.99 2.20
C ALA A 89 1.63 12.66 1.02
N THR A 90 2.96 12.76 1.06
CA THR A 90 3.76 13.36 -0.02
C THR A 90 3.61 12.58 -1.32
N PHE A 91 3.77 11.25 -1.27
CA PHE A 91 3.58 10.39 -2.43
C PHE A 91 2.13 10.42 -2.92
N GLY A 92 1.15 10.34 -2.02
CA GLY A 92 -0.27 10.40 -2.36
C GLY A 92 -0.64 11.72 -3.07
N LEU A 93 -0.15 12.85 -2.57
CA LEU A 93 -0.34 14.16 -3.23
C LEU A 93 0.36 14.20 -4.60
N GLY A 94 1.54 13.60 -4.71
CA GLY A 94 2.25 13.46 -5.99
C GLY A 94 1.43 12.69 -7.03
N VAL A 95 0.81 11.57 -6.63
CA VAL A 95 -0.05 10.77 -7.52
C VAL A 95 -1.32 11.54 -7.91
N VAL A 96 -1.95 12.26 -6.98
CA VAL A 96 -3.09 13.14 -7.31
C VAL A 96 -2.68 14.24 -8.29
N GLY A 97 -1.52 14.88 -8.07
CA GLY A 97 -0.97 15.85 -9.01
C GLY A 97 -0.73 15.25 -10.40
N GLN A 98 -0.18 14.04 -10.45
CA GLN A 98 0.01 13.29 -11.70
C GLN A 98 -1.33 12.93 -12.37
N ALA A 99 -2.34 12.55 -11.59
CA ALA A 99 -3.69 12.28 -12.11
C ALA A 99 -4.28 13.53 -12.81
N ILE A 100 -4.14 14.69 -12.16
CA ILE A 100 -4.57 15.97 -12.74
C ILE A 100 -3.78 16.26 -14.02
N ALA A 101 -2.46 16.16 -13.99
CA ALA A 101 -1.63 16.39 -15.17
C ALA A 101 -2.01 15.41 -16.32
N ASN A 102 -2.20 14.15 -16.03
CA ASN A 102 -2.61 13.15 -17.01
C ASN A 102 -4.03 13.41 -17.57
N ALA A 103 -4.93 13.98 -16.78
CA ALA A 103 -6.27 14.33 -17.25
C ALA A 103 -6.23 15.41 -18.37
N PHE A 104 -5.33 16.39 -18.26
CA PHE A 104 -5.23 17.47 -19.23
C PHE A 104 -4.18 17.21 -20.32
N LEU A 105 -3.02 16.71 -19.96
CA LEU A 105 -1.85 16.61 -20.83
C LEU A 105 -1.44 15.16 -21.15
N GLY A 106 -2.01 14.17 -20.43
CA GLY A 106 -1.58 12.78 -20.52
C GLY A 106 -1.93 12.11 -21.85
N SER A 107 -1.01 11.27 -22.31
CA SER A 107 -1.20 10.35 -23.41
C SER A 107 -2.00 9.11 -22.98
N LEU A 108 -2.32 8.24 -23.93
CA LEU A 108 -2.93 6.94 -23.66
C LEU A 108 -1.93 6.06 -22.88
N PRO A 109 -2.32 5.51 -21.70
CA PRO A 109 -1.44 4.61 -20.94
C PRO A 109 -1.11 3.33 -21.71
N ILE A 110 0.07 2.75 -21.43
CA ILE A 110 0.51 1.50 -22.05
C ILE A 110 -0.18 0.32 -21.35
N ALA A 111 -1.32 -0.10 -21.87
CA ALA A 111 -2.18 -1.13 -21.26
C ALA A 111 -1.44 -2.46 -20.99
N LYS A 112 -0.53 -2.90 -21.86
CA LYS A 112 0.27 -4.12 -21.66
C LYS A 112 1.16 -4.03 -20.42
N THR A 113 1.83 -2.89 -20.23
CA THR A 113 2.68 -2.64 -19.06
C THR A 113 1.84 -2.59 -17.79
N MET A 114 0.71 -1.87 -17.82
CA MET A 114 -0.23 -1.82 -16.69
C MET A 114 -0.71 -3.22 -16.28
N GLY A 115 -1.21 -4.00 -17.24
CA GLY A 115 -1.71 -5.35 -16.97
C GLY A 115 -0.62 -6.28 -16.48
N GLY A 116 0.56 -6.28 -17.11
CA GLY A 116 1.68 -7.13 -16.72
C GLY A 116 2.18 -6.85 -15.31
N ILE A 117 2.37 -5.58 -14.95
CA ILE A 117 2.81 -5.18 -13.61
C ILE A 117 1.69 -5.41 -12.59
N GLY A 118 0.42 -5.09 -12.92
CA GLY A 118 -0.73 -5.35 -12.04
C GLY A 118 -0.91 -6.83 -11.72
N PHE A 119 -0.68 -7.75 -12.67
CA PHE A 119 -0.66 -9.18 -12.39
C PHE A 119 0.49 -9.60 -11.49
N LEU A 120 1.68 -9.02 -11.70
CA LEU A 120 2.84 -9.26 -10.83
C LEU A 120 2.57 -8.78 -9.40
N ALA A 121 1.96 -7.61 -9.24
CA ALA A 121 1.56 -7.03 -7.96
C ALA A 121 0.52 -7.92 -7.24
N LEU A 122 -0.52 -8.34 -7.96
CA LEU A 122 -1.52 -9.26 -7.43
C LEU A 122 -0.88 -10.56 -6.92
N PHE A 123 0.04 -11.14 -7.71
CA PHE A 123 0.75 -12.35 -7.31
C PHE A 123 1.62 -12.12 -6.06
N ALA A 124 2.33 -10.99 -6.00
CA ALA A 124 3.16 -10.63 -4.85
C ALA A 124 2.32 -10.46 -3.58
N ASN A 125 1.16 -9.78 -3.65
CA ASN A 125 0.25 -9.60 -2.54
C ASN A 125 -0.35 -10.92 -2.05
N VAL A 126 -0.77 -11.80 -2.96
CA VAL A 126 -1.24 -13.14 -2.61
C VAL A 126 -0.11 -13.97 -1.95
N ALA A 127 1.11 -13.90 -2.46
CA ALA A 127 2.26 -14.59 -1.86
C ALA A 127 2.56 -14.07 -0.45
N CYS A 128 2.55 -12.74 -0.24
CA CYS A 128 2.71 -12.14 1.08
C CYS A 128 1.62 -12.59 2.05
N LEU A 129 0.35 -12.59 1.61
CA LEU A 129 -0.77 -13.10 2.40
C LEU A 129 -0.54 -14.55 2.83
N LEU A 130 -0.21 -15.44 1.89
CA LEU A 130 0.02 -16.86 2.17
C LEU A 130 1.21 -17.08 3.11
N LEU A 131 2.30 -16.31 2.96
CA LEU A 131 3.44 -16.34 3.86
C LEU A 131 3.05 -15.96 5.28
N LEU A 132 2.30 -14.88 5.45
CA LEU A 132 1.82 -14.43 6.76
C LEU A 132 0.87 -15.45 7.40
N LEU A 133 -0.08 -15.96 6.64
CA LEU A 133 -1.04 -16.97 7.11
C LEU A 133 -0.38 -18.28 7.55
N ARG A 134 0.61 -18.77 6.79
CA ARG A 134 1.34 -19.99 7.10
C ARG A 134 2.14 -19.93 8.40
N HIS A 135 2.62 -18.74 8.75
CA HIS A 135 3.51 -18.55 9.89
C HIS A 135 2.83 -17.88 11.08
N ARG A 136 1.53 -17.90 11.09
CA ARG A 136 0.71 -17.35 12.14
C ARG A 136 0.53 -18.36 13.28
N ASN A 137 0.61 -17.89 14.53
CA ASN A 137 0.12 -18.65 15.68
C ASN A 137 -1.41 -18.58 15.72
N ASP A 138 -2.06 -19.67 16.13
CA ASP A 138 -3.53 -19.83 16.08
C ASP A 138 -4.33 -18.79 16.88
N ASP A 139 -3.68 -18.04 17.76
CA ASP A 139 -4.28 -17.03 18.64
C ASP A 139 -4.43 -15.62 18.03
N LEU A 140 -3.97 -15.41 16.79
CA LEU A 140 -4.03 -14.09 16.14
C LEU A 140 -5.36 -13.88 15.41
N ASN A 141 -5.89 -12.65 15.50
CA ASN A 141 -7.17 -12.28 14.89
C ASN A 141 -7.08 -12.26 13.35
N MET A 142 -7.46 -13.38 12.70
CA MET A 142 -7.48 -13.57 11.24
C MET A 142 -8.20 -12.46 10.49
N ARG A 143 -9.17 -11.82 11.13
CA ARG A 143 -10.11 -10.94 10.44
C ARG A 143 -9.44 -9.66 9.92
N SER A 144 -8.53 -9.07 10.67
CA SER A 144 -7.88 -7.82 10.25
C SER A 144 -6.87 -8.05 9.15
N THR A 145 -6.02 -9.06 9.26
CA THR A 145 -5.06 -9.43 8.22
C THR A 145 -5.78 -9.78 6.91
N TRP A 146 -6.86 -10.56 6.99
CA TRP A 146 -7.69 -10.90 5.84
C TRP A 146 -8.30 -9.67 5.17
N LEU A 147 -8.91 -8.76 5.95
CA LEU A 147 -9.55 -7.55 5.40
C LEU A 147 -8.55 -6.62 4.70
N CYS A 148 -7.33 -6.45 5.24
CA CYS A 148 -6.30 -5.66 4.59
C CYS A 148 -5.90 -6.29 3.26
N SER A 149 -5.58 -7.59 3.26
CA SER A 149 -5.16 -8.29 2.04
C SER A 149 -6.25 -8.38 0.97
N VAL A 150 -7.53 -8.43 1.37
CA VAL A 150 -8.64 -8.35 0.41
C VAL A 150 -8.70 -6.98 -0.25
N ASN A 151 -8.45 -5.90 0.49
CA ASN A 151 -8.41 -4.55 -0.09
C ASN A 151 -7.27 -4.40 -1.10
N ASP A 152 -6.07 -4.93 -0.79
CA ASP A 152 -4.91 -4.90 -1.70
C ASP A 152 -5.23 -5.70 -2.98
N ILE A 153 -5.85 -6.87 -2.85
CA ILE A 153 -6.30 -7.69 -4.00
C ILE A 153 -7.33 -6.93 -4.85
N ILE A 154 -8.28 -6.22 -4.23
CA ILE A 154 -9.29 -5.44 -4.94
C ILE A 154 -8.64 -4.27 -5.69
N ALA A 155 -7.68 -3.56 -5.10
CA ALA A 155 -6.96 -2.48 -5.75
C ALA A 155 -6.20 -2.98 -6.98
N ASN A 156 -5.41 -4.05 -6.82
CA ASN A 156 -4.68 -4.70 -7.92
C ASN A 156 -5.64 -5.19 -9.03
N ALA A 157 -6.77 -5.82 -8.67
CA ALA A 157 -7.79 -6.22 -9.64
C ALA A 157 -8.35 -5.01 -10.39
N GLY A 158 -8.55 -3.89 -9.69
CA GLY A 158 -8.94 -2.61 -10.29
C GLY A 158 -7.96 -2.13 -11.36
N VAL A 159 -6.65 -2.19 -11.09
CA VAL A 159 -5.60 -1.84 -12.06
C VAL A 159 -5.64 -2.75 -13.29
N ILE A 160 -5.80 -4.06 -13.10
CA ILE A 160 -5.90 -5.03 -14.20
C ILE A 160 -7.15 -4.75 -15.05
N ILE A 161 -8.30 -4.48 -14.42
CA ILE A 161 -9.54 -4.11 -15.11
C ILE A 161 -9.34 -2.80 -15.88
N ALA A 162 -8.72 -1.78 -15.25
CA ALA A 162 -8.40 -0.53 -15.92
C ALA A 162 -7.52 -0.75 -17.15
N ALA A 163 -6.49 -1.60 -17.06
CA ALA A 163 -5.64 -1.96 -18.18
C ALA A 163 -6.42 -2.60 -19.33
N GLY A 164 -7.31 -3.54 -19.01
CA GLY A 164 -8.21 -4.16 -19.99
C GLY A 164 -9.13 -3.14 -20.68
N LEU A 165 -9.74 -2.25 -19.90
CA LEU A 165 -10.60 -1.20 -20.42
C LEU A 165 -9.83 -0.18 -21.27
N VAL A 166 -8.63 0.23 -20.87
CA VAL A 166 -7.75 1.09 -21.68
C VAL A 166 -7.43 0.43 -23.02
N ALA A 167 -7.11 -0.88 -23.01
CA ALA A 167 -6.83 -1.62 -24.24
C ALA A 167 -8.05 -1.69 -25.18
N LEU A 168 -9.25 -1.89 -24.62
CA LEU A 168 -10.49 -2.03 -25.40
C LEU A 168 -11.03 -0.68 -25.89
N THR A 169 -11.04 0.32 -25.01
CA THR A 169 -11.67 1.62 -25.31
C THR A 169 -10.71 2.61 -25.99
N GLN A 170 -9.41 2.32 -25.99
CA GLN A 170 -8.36 3.23 -26.44
C GLN A 170 -8.49 4.62 -25.77
N SER A 171 -8.87 4.62 -24.49
CA SER A 171 -9.13 5.82 -23.70
C SER A 171 -8.33 5.79 -22.40
N LYS A 172 -7.86 6.94 -21.93
CA LYS A 172 -7.16 7.09 -20.65
C LYS A 172 -8.09 7.15 -19.43
N TRP A 173 -9.39 7.36 -19.65
CA TRP A 173 -10.34 7.59 -18.56
C TRP A 173 -10.49 6.43 -17.57
N PRO A 174 -10.50 5.15 -17.98
CA PRO A 174 -10.55 4.04 -17.04
C PRO A 174 -9.36 4.04 -16.05
N ASP A 175 -8.17 4.31 -16.55
CA ASP A 175 -6.96 4.43 -15.71
C ASP A 175 -7.06 5.59 -14.72
N LEU A 176 -7.45 6.77 -15.20
CA LEU A 176 -7.63 7.95 -14.35
C LEU A 176 -8.69 7.75 -13.27
N LEU A 177 -9.81 7.13 -13.61
CA LEU A 177 -10.90 6.88 -12.66
C LEU A 177 -10.45 5.96 -11.54
N ILE A 178 -9.91 4.79 -11.90
CA ILE A 178 -9.45 3.81 -10.91
C ILE A 178 -8.30 4.37 -10.09
N GLY A 179 -7.30 4.98 -10.72
CA GLY A 179 -6.16 5.58 -10.03
C GLY A 179 -6.56 6.71 -9.08
N THR A 180 -7.51 7.54 -9.48
CA THR A 180 -8.01 8.61 -8.59
C THR A 180 -8.74 8.04 -7.38
N ILE A 181 -9.58 7.02 -7.57
CA ILE A 181 -10.28 6.35 -6.46
C ILE A 181 -9.27 5.77 -5.46
N ILE A 182 -8.28 5.00 -5.93
CA ILE A 182 -7.24 4.40 -5.07
C ILE A 182 -6.46 5.51 -4.35
N ALA A 183 -6.00 6.53 -5.06
CA ALA A 183 -5.22 7.63 -4.48
C ALA A 183 -5.99 8.41 -3.41
N VAL A 184 -7.28 8.69 -3.62
CA VAL A 184 -8.12 9.38 -2.64
C VAL A 184 -8.34 8.53 -1.39
N VAL A 185 -8.61 7.24 -1.55
CA VAL A 185 -8.76 6.31 -0.43
C VAL A 185 -7.47 6.23 0.38
N PHE A 186 -6.32 6.08 -0.29
CA PHE A 186 -5.02 6.06 0.36
C PHE A 186 -4.69 7.37 1.09
N LEU A 187 -4.88 8.51 0.43
CA LEU A 187 -4.60 9.82 1.01
C LEU A 187 -5.48 10.12 2.22
N SER A 188 -6.76 9.72 2.18
CA SER A 188 -7.66 9.84 3.32
C SER A 188 -7.16 9.08 4.54
N SER A 189 -6.61 7.88 4.32
CA SER A 189 -5.99 7.06 5.37
C SER A 189 -4.72 7.71 5.92
N ALA A 190 -3.83 8.21 5.05
CA ALA A 190 -2.61 8.90 5.47
C ALA A 190 -2.91 10.15 6.31
N VAL A 191 -3.88 10.97 5.89
CA VAL A 191 -4.32 12.16 6.63
C VAL A 191 -4.90 11.79 7.99
N THR A 192 -5.68 10.72 8.07
CA THR A 192 -6.26 10.25 9.34
C THR A 192 -5.16 9.84 10.32
N VAL A 193 -4.20 9.01 9.89
CA VAL A 193 -3.05 8.62 10.72
C VAL A 193 -2.25 9.83 11.18
N LEU A 194 -2.01 10.80 10.30
CA LEU A 194 -1.30 12.03 10.66
C LEU A 194 -2.03 12.84 11.73
N ARG A 195 -3.33 13.06 11.56
CA ARG A 195 -4.16 13.81 12.52
C ARG A 195 -4.17 13.16 13.90
N GLU A 196 -4.25 11.84 13.96
CA GLU A 196 -4.23 11.10 15.22
C GLU A 196 -2.88 11.18 15.90
N SER A 197 -1.81 11.01 15.15
CA SER A 197 -0.44 11.13 15.68
C SER A 197 -0.12 12.54 16.22
N LEU A 198 -0.81 13.57 15.75
CA LEU A 198 -0.69 14.93 16.26
C LEU A 198 -1.55 15.17 17.53
N ARG A 199 -2.68 14.46 17.67
CA ARG A 199 -3.59 14.58 18.81
C ARG A 199 -3.16 13.75 20.02
N SER A 200 -2.53 12.61 19.80
CA SER A 200 -2.07 11.71 20.85
C SER A 200 -0.55 11.70 20.89
N PRO A 201 0.10 12.22 21.97
CA PRO A 201 1.55 12.20 22.09
C PRO A 201 2.12 10.79 22.29
N VAL A 202 1.27 9.79 22.53
CA VAL A 202 1.65 8.37 22.65
C VAL A 202 0.65 7.55 21.84
N PRO A 203 1.06 6.85 20.78
CA PRO A 203 0.21 5.85 20.16
C PRO A 203 -0.06 4.73 21.17
N VAL A 204 -1.30 4.61 21.61
CA VAL A 204 -1.73 3.48 22.45
C VAL A 204 -1.92 2.30 21.50
N PHE A 205 -0.89 1.47 21.39
CA PHE A 205 -1.03 0.14 20.82
C PHE A 205 -1.44 -0.77 21.99
N HIS A 206 -2.73 -1.09 22.06
CA HIS A 206 -3.28 -2.13 22.89
C HIS A 206 -3.19 -3.46 22.19
#